data_0834e46c938ab040da80366443aa97fd
#
_entry.id   0834e46c938ab040da80366443aa97fd
#
_cell.length_a   1.000
_cell.length_b   1.000
_cell.length_c   1.000
_cell.angle_alpha   90.00
_cell.angle_beta   90.00
_cell.angle_gamma   90.00
#
_symmetry.space_group_name_H-M   'P 1'
#
loop_
_entity.id
_entity.type
_entity.pdbx_description
1 polymer ?
#
loop_
_entity_poly.entity_id
_entity_poly.type
_entity_poly.pdbx_seq_one_letter_code
_entity_poly.pdbx_strand_id
1 'polypeptide(L)'
;MLAMLAGAAGMANAQDNTQKINKKNLVIKEWNTDVKTNAQILDHTTTYNPEGKKIEEVEYTPAGVKWRKRFEYNAAGKVSKELVYDKNNRLMTYKTFEYNEFGRKKTQCTYDAKGKLLVTKIFEYVVEDV
;
A
#
# COMPACT_ATOMS: atom_id res chain seq x y z
N MET A 1 -9.59 -5.11 -21.75
CA MET A 1 -9.40 -6.16 -21.09
C MET A 1 -9.57 -6.05 -19.67
N LEU A 2 -8.92 -5.15 -19.09
CA LEU A 2 -9.02 -5.04 -17.76
C LEU A 2 -10.37 -4.77 -17.29
N ALA A 3 -11.07 -3.99 -17.97
CA ALA A 3 -12.34 -3.63 -17.52
C ALA A 3 -13.23 -4.79 -17.38
N MET A 4 -13.18 -5.66 -18.32
CA MET A 4 -14.06 -6.69 -18.17
C MET A 4 -13.70 -7.57 -17.11
N LEU A 5 -12.48 -7.58 -16.75
CA LEU A 5 -12.14 -8.34 -15.65
C LEU A 5 -12.84 -7.85 -14.46
N ALA A 6 -12.87 -6.60 -14.31
CA ALA A 6 -13.47 -6.06 -13.14
C ALA A 6 -14.93 -6.40 -13.17
N GLY A 7 -15.49 -6.31 -14.30
CA GLY A 7 -16.88 -6.60 -14.34
C GLY A 7 -17.15 -8.03 -14.00
N ALA A 8 -16.34 -8.85 -14.51
CA ALA A 8 -16.54 -10.24 -14.23
C ALA A 8 -16.43 -10.49 -12.76
N ALA A 9 -15.50 -9.88 -12.18
CA ALA A 9 -15.33 -10.08 -10.80
C ALA A 9 -16.57 -9.64 -10.13
N GLY A 10 -17.10 -8.58 -10.58
CA GLY A 10 -18.19 -8.05 -9.92
C GLY A 10 -19.31 -9.01 -9.90
N MET A 11 -19.53 -9.67 -10.97
CA MET A 11 -20.66 -10.45 -10.86
C MET A 11 -20.44 -11.72 -10.35
N ALA A 12 -19.30 -12.18 -10.51
CA ALA A 12 -19.09 -13.45 -9.98
C ALA A 12 -19.21 -13.45 -8.57
N ASN A 13 -19.02 -12.44 -8.10
CA ASN A 13 -18.94 -12.26 -6.90
C ASN A 13 -19.70 -12.78 -5.96
N ALA A 14 -20.71 -12.77 -6.07
CA ALA A 14 -21.51 -13.11 -5.04
C ALA A 14 -21.24 -14.44 -4.53
N GLN A 15 -21.13 -15.38 -5.28
CA GLN A 15 -20.97 -16.65 -4.72
C GLN A 15 -19.58 -17.03 -4.62
N ASP A 16 -18.68 -16.23 -5.08
CA ASP A 16 -17.32 -16.58 -4.97
C ASP A 16 -16.63 -15.94 -3.88
N ASN A 17 -17.37 -15.44 -2.91
CA ASN A 17 -16.73 -14.81 -1.80
C ASN A 17 -15.89 -15.75 -1.02
N THR A 18 -15.98 -17.03 -1.21
CA THR A 18 -15.12 -17.94 -0.51
C THR A 18 -13.77 -18.08 -1.18
N GLN A 19 -13.61 -17.64 -2.40
CA GLN A 19 -12.36 -17.75 -3.09
C GLN A 19 -11.52 -16.52 -2.85
N LYS A 20 -10.25 -16.72 -2.56
CA LYS A 20 -9.34 -15.62 -2.33
C LYS A 20 -8.35 -15.55 -3.46
N ILE A 21 -8.00 -14.33 -3.86
CA ILE A 21 -6.98 -14.13 -4.85
C ILE A 21 -5.64 -14.50 -4.25
N ASN A 22 -4.84 -15.28 -4.98
CA ASN A 22 -3.50 -15.61 -4.58
C ASN A 22 -2.65 -14.37 -4.80
N LYS A 23 -2.09 -13.83 -3.71
CA LYS A 23 -1.32 -12.60 -3.81
C LYS A 23 0.16 -12.79 -4.08
N LYS A 24 0.61 -14.04 -4.27
CA LYS A 24 2.04 -14.25 -4.55
C LYS A 24 2.41 -13.58 -5.86
N ASN A 25 3.33 -12.66 -5.82
CA ASN A 25 3.80 -11.91 -6.98
C ASN A 25 2.68 -11.20 -7.75
N LEU A 26 1.60 -10.88 -7.06
CA LEU A 26 0.47 -10.22 -7.69
C LEU A 26 0.80 -8.76 -7.95
N VAL A 27 0.36 -8.24 -9.08
CA VAL A 27 0.39 -6.80 -9.36
C VAL A 27 -1.03 -6.39 -9.70
N ILE A 28 -1.56 -5.44 -8.94
CA ILE A 28 -2.88 -4.90 -9.21
C ILE A 28 -2.69 -3.57 -9.91
N LYS A 29 -3.34 -3.40 -11.06
CA LYS A 29 -3.32 -2.13 -11.80
C LYS A 29 -4.72 -1.55 -11.80
N GLU A 30 -4.82 -0.30 -11.42
CA GLU A 30 -6.11 0.41 -11.37
C GLU A 30 -6.10 1.50 -12.43
N TRP A 31 -7.11 1.51 -13.29
CA TRP A 31 -7.18 2.42 -14.43
C TRP A 31 -8.41 3.31 -14.30
N ASN A 32 -8.25 4.57 -14.71
CA ASN A 32 -9.38 5.48 -14.84
C ASN A 32 -9.70 5.62 -16.32
N THR A 33 -10.99 5.66 -16.64
CA THR A 33 -11.42 5.90 -18.02
C THR A 33 -12.02 7.29 -18.09
N ASP A 34 -11.48 8.11 -19.00
CA ASP A 34 -12.03 9.44 -19.23
C ASP A 34 -13.31 9.26 -20.03
N VAL A 35 -14.42 9.76 -19.50
CA VAL A 35 -15.71 9.54 -20.16
C VAL A 35 -15.84 10.29 -21.47
N LYS A 36 -15.06 11.33 -21.68
CA LYS A 36 -15.15 12.11 -22.91
C LYS A 36 -14.34 11.49 -24.04
N THR A 37 -13.16 10.97 -23.74
CA THR A 37 -12.25 10.47 -24.75
C THR A 37 -12.15 8.96 -24.78
N ASN A 38 -12.66 8.27 -23.75
CA ASN A 38 -12.54 6.84 -23.57
C ASN A 38 -11.08 6.41 -23.37
N ALA A 39 -10.20 7.34 -23.10
CA ALA A 39 -8.80 6.99 -22.84
C ALA A 39 -8.69 6.36 -21.45
N GLN A 40 -7.89 5.31 -21.34
CA GLN A 40 -7.61 4.70 -20.05
C GLN A 40 -6.28 5.22 -19.56
N ILE A 41 -6.26 5.71 -18.33
CA ILE A 41 -5.07 6.27 -17.72
C ILE A 41 -4.78 5.48 -16.46
N LEU A 42 -3.56 5.01 -16.32
CA LEU A 42 -3.14 4.26 -15.14
C LEU A 42 -3.18 5.18 -13.93
N ASP A 43 -3.88 4.77 -12.88
CA ASP A 43 -4.07 5.57 -11.69
C ASP A 43 -3.22 5.07 -10.53
N HIS A 44 -3.16 3.77 -10.34
CA HIS A 44 -2.50 3.22 -9.15
C HIS A 44 -2.02 1.79 -9.43
N THR A 45 -0.88 1.41 -8.90
CA THR A 45 -0.43 0.03 -8.92
C THR A 45 -0.05 -0.42 -7.53
N THR A 46 -0.30 -1.68 -7.23
CA THR A 46 0.08 -2.31 -5.96
C THR A 46 0.81 -3.60 -6.30
N THR A 47 1.99 -3.80 -5.75
CA THR A 47 2.81 -4.96 -6.02
C THR A 47 3.02 -5.77 -4.75
N TYR A 48 2.89 -7.10 -4.87
CA TYR A 48 3.07 -8.03 -3.76
C TYR A 48 4.28 -8.92 -4.04
N ASN A 49 4.95 -9.35 -2.97
CA ASN A 49 6.13 -10.21 -3.11
C ASN A 49 5.74 -11.68 -3.15
N PRO A 50 6.71 -12.61 -3.27
CA PRO A 50 6.40 -14.04 -3.32
C PRO A 50 5.66 -14.57 -2.10
N GLU A 51 5.75 -13.89 -0.96
CA GLU A 51 5.01 -14.30 0.23
C GLU A 51 3.62 -13.65 0.31
N GLY A 52 3.21 -12.91 -0.71
CA GLY A 52 1.91 -12.27 -0.71
C GLY A 52 1.81 -11.02 0.14
N LYS A 53 2.94 -10.41 0.48
CA LYS A 53 2.95 -9.16 1.23
C LYS A 53 3.11 -7.99 0.29
N LYS A 54 2.40 -6.89 0.56
CA LYS A 54 2.49 -5.68 -0.26
C LYS A 54 3.87 -5.05 -0.08
N ILE A 55 4.60 -4.86 -1.16
CA ILE A 55 5.93 -4.26 -1.11
C ILE A 55 6.01 -2.91 -1.79
N GLU A 56 5.03 -2.55 -2.61
CA GLU A 56 5.09 -1.26 -3.30
C GLU A 56 3.71 -0.78 -3.70
N GLU A 57 3.49 0.52 -3.61
CA GLU A 57 2.33 1.20 -4.16
C GLU A 57 2.83 2.38 -4.96
N VAL A 58 2.26 2.62 -6.12
CA VAL A 58 2.62 3.77 -6.96
C VAL A 58 1.34 4.50 -7.35
N GLU A 59 1.32 5.79 -7.14
CA GLU A 59 0.22 6.64 -7.56
C GLU A 59 0.65 7.40 -8.80
N TYR A 60 -0.24 7.51 -9.79
CA TYR A 60 0.08 8.15 -11.05
C TYR A 60 -0.83 9.34 -11.32
N THR A 61 -0.35 10.26 -12.14
CA THR A 61 -1.16 11.30 -12.76
C THR A 61 -1.00 11.10 -14.27
N PRO A 62 -1.75 11.80 -15.10
CA PRO A 62 -1.54 11.69 -16.54
C PRO A 62 -0.10 12.03 -16.95
N ALA A 63 0.62 12.78 -16.15
CA ALA A 63 2.00 13.14 -16.44
C ALA A 63 3.02 12.10 -16.01
N GLY A 64 2.59 11.08 -15.28
CA GLY A 64 3.50 10.03 -14.81
C GLY A 64 3.36 9.78 -13.33
N VAL A 65 4.42 9.30 -12.71
CA VAL A 65 4.40 8.95 -11.28
C VAL A 65 4.19 10.20 -10.44
N LYS A 66 3.26 10.12 -9.48
CA LYS A 66 3.06 11.17 -8.50
C LYS A 66 3.90 10.88 -7.26
N TRP A 67 3.83 9.66 -6.75
CA TRP A 67 4.66 9.20 -5.64
C TRP A 67 4.75 7.68 -5.68
N ARG A 68 5.75 7.15 -4.95
CA ARG A 68 5.92 5.71 -4.80
C ARG A 68 6.16 5.43 -3.33
N LYS A 69 5.58 4.34 -2.83
CA LYS A 69 5.74 3.93 -1.45
C LYS A 69 6.25 2.50 -1.43
N ARG A 70 7.25 2.21 -0.61
CA ARG A 70 7.78 0.86 -0.46
C ARG A 70 7.65 0.42 0.98
N PHE A 71 7.47 -0.89 1.17
CA PHE A 71 7.23 -1.46 2.50
C PHE A 71 8.23 -2.55 2.79
N GLU A 72 8.74 -2.58 4.02
CA GLU A 72 9.61 -3.65 4.51
C GLU A 72 8.96 -4.28 5.71
N TYR A 73 9.22 -5.56 5.95
CA TYR A 73 8.53 -6.32 6.99
C TYR A 73 9.53 -6.91 7.98
N ASN A 74 9.11 -7.07 9.23
CA ASN A 74 9.92 -7.73 10.24
C ASN A 74 9.67 -9.24 10.19
N ALA A 75 10.38 -9.98 11.05
CA ALA A 75 10.26 -11.43 11.07
C ALA A 75 8.85 -11.93 11.43
N ALA A 76 8.08 -11.12 12.11
CA ALA A 76 6.72 -11.47 12.46
C ALA A 76 5.72 -11.16 11.34
N GLY A 77 6.18 -10.63 10.22
CA GLY A 77 5.31 -10.32 9.09
C GLY A 77 4.59 -9.00 9.21
N LYS A 78 5.02 -8.13 10.12
CA LYS A 78 4.44 -6.79 10.27
C LYS A 78 5.31 -5.78 9.56
N VAL A 79 4.70 -4.71 9.06
CA VAL A 79 5.46 -3.65 8.39
C VAL A 79 6.44 -3.03 9.39
N SER A 80 7.73 -3.07 9.09
CA SER A 80 8.74 -2.44 9.93
C SER A 80 9.17 -1.10 9.41
N LYS A 81 9.01 -0.85 8.12
CA LYS A 81 9.43 0.41 7.51
C LYS A 81 8.57 0.74 6.29
N GLU A 82 8.30 2.02 6.11
CA GLU A 82 7.55 2.52 4.96
C GLU A 82 8.33 3.69 4.39
N LEU A 83 8.73 3.60 3.12
CA LEU A 83 9.53 4.64 2.48
C LEU A 83 8.70 5.34 1.42
N VAL A 84 8.76 6.65 1.35
CA VAL A 84 7.99 7.45 0.39
C VAL A 84 8.96 8.18 -0.52
N TYR A 85 8.75 8.01 -1.83
CA TYR A 85 9.56 8.63 -2.86
C TYR A 85 8.72 9.60 -3.68
N ASP A 86 9.33 10.68 -4.16
CA ASP A 86 8.63 11.66 -4.97
C ASP A 86 8.57 11.22 -6.44
N LYS A 87 8.03 12.10 -7.29
CA LYS A 87 7.88 11.79 -8.71
C LYS A 87 9.20 11.55 -9.42
N ASN A 88 10.29 12.04 -8.88
CA ASN A 88 11.62 11.86 -9.46
C ASN A 88 12.37 10.68 -8.81
N ASN A 89 11.63 9.83 -8.09
CA ASN A 89 12.18 8.66 -7.43
C ASN A 89 13.23 9.01 -6.38
N ARG A 90 13.08 10.17 -5.73
CA ARG A 90 13.96 10.56 -4.63
C ARG A 90 13.26 10.32 -3.32
N LEU A 91 13.94 9.73 -2.36
CA LEU A 91 13.39 9.48 -1.04
C LEU A 91 13.02 10.80 -0.38
N MET A 92 11.78 10.90 0.09
CA MET A 92 11.31 12.08 0.80
C MET A 92 11.28 11.87 2.29
N THR A 93 10.62 10.83 2.73
CA THR A 93 10.50 10.51 4.15
C THR A 93 10.43 9.01 4.29
N TYR A 94 10.69 8.53 5.51
CA TYR A 94 10.39 7.14 5.81
C TYR A 94 9.91 7.02 7.25
N LYS A 95 9.16 5.97 7.52
CA LYS A 95 8.65 5.68 8.85
C LYS A 95 9.15 4.33 9.30
N THR A 96 9.40 4.21 10.60
CA THR A 96 9.70 2.92 11.20
C THR A 96 8.61 2.62 12.23
N PHE A 97 8.32 1.35 12.42
CA PHE A 97 7.25 0.93 13.32
C PHE A 97 7.76 -0.10 14.31
N GLU A 98 7.37 0.03 15.56
CA GLU A 98 7.63 -0.97 16.57
C GLU A 98 6.30 -1.48 17.08
N TYR A 99 6.24 -2.75 17.46
CA TYR A 99 5.01 -3.41 17.88
C TYR A 99 5.16 -3.95 19.29
N ASN A 100 4.04 -3.99 20.00
CA ASN A 100 4.02 -4.56 21.34
C ASN A 100 3.85 -6.08 21.25
N GLU A 101 3.83 -6.74 22.42
CA GLU A 101 3.73 -8.19 22.47
C GLU A 101 2.44 -8.74 21.88
N PHE A 102 1.41 -7.91 21.71
CA PHE A 102 0.16 -8.33 21.12
C PHE A 102 0.10 -8.07 19.62
N GLY A 103 1.20 -7.62 19.03
CA GLY A 103 1.25 -7.35 17.61
C GLY A 103 0.61 -6.04 17.18
N ARG A 104 0.37 -5.13 18.13
CA ARG A 104 -0.18 -3.82 17.81
C ARG A 104 0.93 -2.78 17.81
N LYS A 105 0.76 -1.70 17.06
CA LYS A 105 1.79 -0.66 17.00
C LYS A 105 2.06 -0.08 18.37
N LYS A 106 3.32 0.03 18.73
CA LYS A 106 3.77 0.65 19.95
C LYS A 106 4.27 2.06 19.67
N THR A 107 5.15 2.21 18.70
CA THR A 107 5.66 3.50 18.29
C THR A 107 5.78 3.58 16.77
N GLN A 108 5.75 4.80 16.27
CA GLN A 108 5.93 5.08 14.85
C GLN A 108 6.79 6.32 14.75
N CYS A 109 7.94 6.21 14.14
CA CYS A 109 8.86 7.32 13.98
C CYS A 109 8.92 7.74 12.51
N THR A 110 8.83 9.03 12.25
CA THR A 110 8.94 9.57 10.89
C THR A 110 10.25 10.33 10.77
N TYR A 111 10.96 10.07 9.69
CA TYR A 111 12.27 10.65 9.43
C TYR A 111 12.28 11.35 8.07
N ASP A 112 13.13 12.39 7.93
CA ASP A 112 13.33 12.98 6.61
C ASP A 112 14.31 12.10 5.81
N ALA A 113 14.61 12.51 4.59
CA ALA A 113 15.45 11.73 3.70
C ALA A 113 16.88 11.56 4.22
N LYS A 114 17.32 12.43 5.10
CA LYS A 114 18.66 12.38 5.65
C LYS A 114 18.74 11.60 6.96
N GLY A 115 17.61 11.08 7.42
CA GLY A 115 17.56 10.30 8.65
C GLY A 115 17.31 11.12 9.90
N LYS A 116 16.90 12.40 9.76
CA LYS A 116 16.58 13.21 10.91
C LYS A 116 15.20 12.88 11.38
N LEU A 117 15.04 12.59 12.67
CA LEU A 117 13.74 12.28 13.25
C LEU A 117 12.87 13.53 13.27
N LEU A 118 11.68 13.43 12.69
CA LEU A 118 10.73 14.52 12.63
C LEU A 118 9.58 14.36 13.62
N VAL A 119 9.07 13.15 13.78
CA VAL A 119 7.90 12.89 14.62
C VAL A 119 8.04 11.52 15.25
N THR A 120 7.68 11.42 16.51
CA THR A 120 7.49 10.14 17.18
C THR A 120 6.03 10.07 17.59
N LYS A 121 5.33 9.04 17.13
CA LYS A 121 3.95 8.79 17.53
C LYS A 121 3.94 7.60 18.46
N ILE A 122 3.28 7.76 19.61
CA ILE A 122 3.16 6.68 20.59
C ILE A 122 1.70 6.25 20.62
N PHE A 123 1.47 4.93 20.60
CA PHE A 123 0.13 4.37 20.61
C PHE A 123 -0.19 3.87 21.99
N GLU A 124 -1.34 4.25 22.51
CA GLU A 124 -1.79 3.81 23.81
C GLU A 124 -3.15 3.13 23.62
N TYR A 125 -3.28 1.92 24.11
CA TYR A 125 -4.51 1.14 23.94
C TYR A 125 -5.22 1.06 25.30
N VAL A 126 -6.36 1.73 25.40
CA VAL A 126 -7.11 1.82 26.63
C VAL A 126 -8.43 1.09 26.45
N VAL A 127 -8.72 0.17 27.36
CA VAL A 127 -10.00 -0.55 27.36
C VAL A 127 -10.89 0.16 28.35
N GLU A 128 -12.02 0.65 27.89
CA GLU A 128 -12.94 1.36 28.74
C GLU A 128 -14.00 0.42 29.28
N ASP A 129 -14.26 0.49 30.57
CA ASP A 129 -15.32 -0.29 31.17
C ASP A 129 -16.61 0.48 31.01
N VAL A 130 -17.66 -0.21 30.60
CA VAL A 130 -18.94 0.45 30.33
C VAL A 130 -19.95 0.11 31.36
#